data_f20cc81182201bdbb5bcd616e5b1ff2e
#
_entry.id   f20cc81182201bdbb5bcd616e5b1ff2e
#
_cell.length_a   1.000
_cell.length_b   1.000
_cell.length_c   1.000
_cell.angle_alpha   90.00
_cell.angle_beta   90.00
_cell.angle_gamma   90.00
#
_symmetry.space_group_name_H-M   'P 1'
#
loop_
_entity.id
_entity.type
_entity.pdbx_description
1 polymer ?
#
loop_
_entity_poly.entity_id
_entity_poly.type
_entity_poly.pdbx_seq_one_letter_code
_entity_poly.pdbx_strand_id
1 'polypeptide(L)'
;QNAYRTRRILTGMLGGIEKTENGSLIAVVYYKDFRTVIPVTEMMIHLMQDEAHDYGELALRQNKILNNMLGCEIDFLIKGLDPKTRSIVASRKEAMLKKRQIFYLDKDASGMPKVYEDRIVQARVIAVAEKVVRAEIFGVETSILARDLSFDWMGDARERFQVGDHILVRILDVRADSPEQVIVHADV
;
A
#
# COMPACT_ATOMS: atom_id res chain seq x y z
N GLN A 1 -7.01 8.71 -20.81
CA GLN A 1 -8.44 8.34 -21.01
C GLN A 1 -8.64 6.83 -21.05
N ASN A 2 -7.77 6.05 -21.68
CA ASN A 2 -7.92 4.59 -21.80
C ASN A 2 -7.86 3.89 -20.41
N ALA A 3 -6.92 4.26 -19.55
CA ALA A 3 -6.77 3.67 -18.22
C ALA A 3 -8.00 3.91 -17.31
N TYR A 4 -8.67 5.04 -17.46
CA TYR A 4 -9.92 5.32 -16.75
C TYR A 4 -11.06 4.40 -17.23
N ARG A 5 -11.23 4.25 -18.53
CA ARG A 5 -12.29 3.40 -19.12
C ARG A 5 -12.09 1.92 -18.79
N THR A 6 -10.86 1.44 -18.82
CA THR A 6 -10.51 0.03 -18.57
C THR A 6 -10.37 -0.31 -17.09
N ARG A 7 -10.44 0.70 -16.21
CA ARG A 7 -10.17 0.56 -14.76
C ARG A 7 -8.86 -0.19 -14.49
N ARG A 8 -7.85 0.13 -15.27
CA ARG A 8 -6.54 -0.48 -15.17
C ARG A 8 -5.80 0.03 -13.95
N ILE A 9 -5.16 -0.88 -13.20
CA ILE A 9 -4.27 -0.52 -12.11
C ILE A 9 -3.01 0.14 -12.70
N LEU A 10 -2.72 1.34 -12.23
CA LEU A 10 -1.52 2.08 -12.56
C LEU A 10 -0.61 2.14 -11.34
N THR A 11 0.67 2.37 -11.57
CA THR A 11 1.69 2.49 -10.52
C THR A 11 2.44 3.79 -10.69
N GLY A 12 2.66 4.49 -9.60
CA GLY A 12 3.43 5.72 -9.57
C GLY A 12 4.04 5.96 -8.19
N MET A 13 5.01 6.88 -8.14
CA MET A 13 5.72 7.20 -6.92
C MET A 13 4.92 8.20 -6.08
N LEU A 14 4.78 7.93 -4.79
CA LEU A 14 4.26 8.89 -3.81
C LEU A 14 5.30 9.99 -3.61
N GLY A 15 5.06 11.15 -4.23
CA GLY A 15 6.03 12.25 -4.29
C GLY A 15 5.75 13.39 -3.34
N GLY A 16 4.55 13.48 -2.75
CA GLY A 16 4.21 14.57 -1.86
C GLY A 16 2.93 14.33 -1.09
N ILE A 17 2.75 15.15 -0.06
CA ILE A 17 1.55 15.18 0.77
C ILE A 17 1.16 16.64 0.92
N GLU A 18 -0.08 16.95 0.65
CA GLU A 18 -0.61 18.30 0.72
C GLU A 18 -1.85 18.35 1.61
N LYS A 19 -2.12 19.53 2.14
CA LYS A 19 -3.32 19.84 2.89
C LYS A 19 -4.27 20.65 2.01
N THR A 20 -5.52 20.22 1.92
CA THR A 20 -6.55 20.98 1.22
C THR A 20 -6.98 22.18 2.04
N GLU A 21 -7.71 23.12 1.42
CA GLU A 21 -8.29 24.28 2.11
C GLU A 21 -9.18 23.87 3.30
N ASN A 22 -9.83 22.72 3.21
CA ASN A 22 -10.67 22.16 4.27
C ASN A 22 -9.87 21.42 5.37
N GLY A 23 -8.53 21.41 5.30
CA GLY A 23 -7.66 20.74 6.25
C GLY A 23 -7.50 19.23 6.03
N SER A 24 -8.10 18.66 5.01
CA SER A 24 -7.95 17.25 4.66
C SER A 24 -6.59 17.00 3.98
N LEU A 25 -6.02 15.81 4.21
CA LEU A 25 -4.78 15.39 3.57
C LEU A 25 -5.04 14.74 2.21
N ILE A 26 -4.16 15.03 1.26
CA ILE A 26 -4.09 14.35 -0.02
C ILE A 26 -2.68 13.87 -0.29
N ALA A 27 -2.58 12.67 -0.85
CA ALA A 27 -1.33 12.16 -1.39
C ALA A 27 -1.19 12.60 -2.85
N VAL A 28 0.00 13.03 -3.24
CA VAL A 28 0.32 13.43 -4.61
C VAL A 28 1.25 12.40 -5.22
N VAL A 29 0.80 11.83 -6.34
CA VAL A 29 1.55 10.86 -7.11
C VAL A 29 1.89 11.45 -8.46
N TYR A 30 3.14 11.35 -8.84
CA TYR A 30 3.58 11.74 -10.18
C TYR A 30 3.52 10.52 -11.09
N TYR A 31 2.61 10.58 -12.05
CA TYR A 31 2.44 9.55 -13.07
C TYR A 31 2.56 10.16 -14.45
N LYS A 32 3.65 9.84 -15.14
CA LYS A 32 4.03 10.53 -16.39
C LYS A 32 4.02 12.04 -16.11
N ASP A 33 3.52 12.85 -16.95
CA ASP A 33 3.50 14.32 -16.77
C ASP A 33 2.22 14.82 -16.05
N PHE A 34 1.47 13.92 -15.41
CA PHE A 34 0.22 14.27 -14.75
C PHE A 34 0.36 14.27 -13.23
N ARG A 35 -0.18 15.33 -12.62
CA ARG A 35 -0.41 15.39 -11.19
C ARG A 35 -1.62 14.52 -10.86
N THR A 36 -1.40 13.49 -10.08
CA THR A 36 -2.44 12.58 -9.59
C THR A 36 -2.61 12.77 -8.10
N VAL A 37 -3.84 13.02 -7.64
CA VAL A 37 -4.15 13.22 -6.24
C VAL A 37 -5.02 12.08 -5.71
N ILE A 38 -4.69 11.61 -4.52
CA ILE A 38 -5.42 10.57 -3.81
C ILE A 38 -5.83 11.11 -2.45
N PRO A 39 -7.13 11.29 -2.17
CA PRO A 39 -7.58 11.68 -0.84
C PRO A 39 -7.11 10.67 0.21
N VAL A 40 -6.82 11.12 1.43
CA VAL A 40 -6.35 10.24 2.50
C VAL A 40 -7.32 9.09 2.79
N THR A 41 -8.62 9.31 2.64
CA THR A 41 -9.66 8.28 2.78
C THR A 41 -9.58 7.19 1.71
N GLU A 42 -8.95 7.47 0.59
CA GLU A 42 -8.72 6.54 -0.53
C GLU A 42 -7.30 5.94 -0.53
N MET A 43 -6.49 6.25 0.48
CA MET A 43 -5.14 5.67 0.64
C MET A 43 -5.14 4.32 1.34
N MET A 44 -6.27 3.90 1.93
CA MET A 44 -6.41 2.66 2.71
C MET A 44 -5.42 2.58 3.87
N ILE A 45 -5.38 3.65 4.65
CA ILE A 45 -4.60 3.70 5.87
C ILE A 45 -5.43 3.10 6.99
N HIS A 46 -5.00 1.95 7.49
CA HIS A 46 -5.60 1.35 8.67
C HIS A 46 -5.05 1.99 9.93
N LEU A 47 -5.92 2.69 10.64
CA LEU A 47 -5.68 3.14 12.00
C LEU A 47 -6.48 2.22 12.93
N MET A 48 -5.86 1.77 14.00
CA MET A 48 -6.61 1.05 15.04
C MET A 48 -7.66 1.99 15.62
N GLN A 49 -8.92 1.57 15.60
CA GLN A 49 -10.06 2.40 16.02
C GLN A 49 -9.95 2.88 17.47
N ASP A 50 -9.23 2.15 18.32
CA ASP A 50 -9.09 2.47 19.76
C ASP A 50 -8.04 3.55 20.07
N GLU A 51 -7.30 4.05 19.06
CA GLU A 51 -6.18 4.94 19.29
C GLU A 51 -6.45 6.41 18.98
N ALA A 52 -7.53 6.75 18.30
CA ALA A 52 -7.85 8.12 17.93
C ALA A 52 -9.02 8.66 18.75
N HIS A 53 -8.71 9.44 19.79
CA HIS A 53 -9.73 10.13 20.60
C HIS A 53 -10.19 11.46 20.02
N ASP A 54 -9.51 11.99 18.97
CA ASP A 54 -9.78 13.29 18.39
C ASP A 54 -9.41 13.33 16.89
N TYR A 55 -10.14 14.15 16.11
CA TYR A 55 -9.85 14.38 14.68
C TYR A 55 -8.45 14.96 14.42
N GLY A 56 -7.94 15.78 15.34
CA GLY A 56 -6.59 16.35 15.25
C GLY A 56 -5.52 15.27 15.39
N GLU A 57 -5.68 14.34 16.31
CA GLU A 57 -4.78 13.22 16.50
C GLU A 57 -4.82 12.26 15.30
N LEU A 58 -6.01 11.98 14.76
CA LEU A 58 -6.18 11.17 13.57
C LEU A 58 -5.42 11.76 12.37
N ALA A 59 -5.56 13.06 12.14
CA ALA A 59 -4.87 13.76 11.05
C ALA A 59 -3.34 13.71 11.22
N LEU A 60 -2.83 13.85 12.44
CA LEU A 60 -1.40 13.75 12.74
C LEU A 60 -0.86 12.35 12.45
N ARG A 61 -1.59 11.31 12.84
CA ARG A 61 -1.21 9.91 12.57
C ARG A 61 -1.24 9.58 11.10
N GLN A 62 -2.27 10.00 10.39
CA GLN A 62 -2.37 9.85 8.94
C GLN A 62 -1.21 10.54 8.23
N ASN A 63 -0.90 11.77 8.64
CA ASN A 63 0.22 12.52 8.09
C ASN A 63 1.56 11.80 8.32
N LYS A 64 1.78 11.25 9.51
CA LYS A 64 2.99 10.47 9.82
C LYS A 64 3.11 9.21 8.96
N ILE A 65 2.03 8.46 8.78
CA ILE A 65 2.01 7.26 7.94
C ILE A 65 2.32 7.62 6.49
N LEU A 66 1.69 8.64 5.95
CA LEU A 66 1.93 9.11 4.58
C LEU A 66 3.37 9.59 4.38
N ASN A 67 3.92 10.35 5.34
CA ASN A 67 5.30 10.81 5.28
C ASN A 67 6.30 9.63 5.30
N ASN A 68 6.03 8.59 6.06
CA ASN A 68 6.86 7.39 6.09
C ASN A 68 6.84 6.62 4.76
N MET A 69 5.81 6.80 3.95
CA MET A 69 5.66 6.17 2.63
C MET A 69 6.22 7.01 1.48
N LEU A 70 6.68 8.22 1.71
CA LEU A 70 7.24 9.07 0.65
C LEU A 70 8.38 8.36 -0.08
N GLY A 71 8.34 8.41 -1.41
CA GLY A 71 9.29 7.71 -2.29
C GLY A 71 8.88 6.27 -2.62
N CYS A 72 7.83 5.73 -2.02
CA CYS A 72 7.30 4.41 -2.34
C CYS A 72 6.48 4.45 -3.63
N GLU A 73 6.62 3.43 -4.47
CA GLU A 73 5.66 3.19 -5.54
C GLU A 73 4.35 2.66 -4.96
N ILE A 74 3.25 3.24 -5.39
CA ILE A 74 1.90 2.81 -5.00
C ILE A 74 1.05 2.53 -6.23
N ASP A 75 0.12 1.61 -6.08
CA ASP A 75 -0.87 1.31 -7.10
C ASP A 75 -2.11 2.17 -6.91
N PHE A 76 -2.74 2.56 -8.01
CA PHE A 76 -3.97 3.34 -7.99
C PHE A 76 -4.85 3.09 -9.20
N LEU A 77 -6.13 3.38 -9.04
CA LEU A 77 -7.13 3.45 -10.12
C LEU A 77 -7.56 4.90 -10.31
N ILE A 78 -7.69 5.32 -11.56
CA ILE A 78 -8.21 6.65 -11.88
C ILE A 78 -9.72 6.66 -11.62
N LYS A 79 -10.15 7.62 -10.80
CA LYS A 79 -11.56 7.87 -10.47
C LYS A 79 -12.19 8.92 -11.39
N GLY A 80 -11.40 9.90 -11.80
CA GLY A 80 -11.87 11.00 -12.62
C GLY A 80 -10.81 12.10 -12.79
N LEU A 81 -11.26 13.17 -13.40
CA LEU A 81 -10.47 14.39 -13.60
C LEU A 81 -11.13 15.53 -12.83
N ASP A 82 -10.33 16.32 -12.12
CA ASP A 82 -10.77 17.59 -11.59
C ASP A 82 -10.47 18.68 -12.63
N PRO A 83 -11.50 19.23 -13.30
CA PRO A 83 -11.30 20.24 -14.34
C PRO A 83 -10.78 21.57 -13.80
N LYS A 84 -11.00 21.86 -12.51
CA LYS A 84 -10.55 23.12 -11.88
C LYS A 84 -9.04 23.12 -11.67
N THR A 85 -8.51 22.04 -11.14
CA THR A 85 -7.08 21.90 -10.83
C THR A 85 -6.31 21.20 -11.93
N ARG A 86 -6.98 20.68 -12.95
CA ARG A 86 -6.40 19.82 -14.01
C ARG A 86 -5.66 18.59 -13.43
N SER A 87 -6.09 18.13 -12.27
CA SER A 87 -5.53 16.98 -11.59
C SER A 87 -6.32 15.73 -11.89
N ILE A 88 -5.64 14.60 -11.94
CA ILE A 88 -6.28 13.29 -11.94
C ILE A 88 -6.62 12.94 -10.50
N VAL A 89 -7.86 12.53 -10.25
CA VAL A 89 -8.30 11.99 -8.96
C VAL A 89 -8.25 10.47 -9.01
N ALA A 90 -7.59 9.85 -8.05
CA ALA A 90 -7.36 8.41 -8.03
C ALA A 90 -7.64 7.80 -6.65
N SER A 91 -7.68 6.47 -6.60
CA SER A 91 -7.88 5.68 -5.39
C SER A 91 -6.84 4.56 -5.31
N ARG A 92 -6.04 4.55 -4.26
CA ARG A 92 -5.18 3.43 -3.89
C ARG A 92 -6.01 2.29 -3.31
N LYS A 93 -7.01 2.61 -2.50
CA LYS A 93 -7.94 1.64 -1.89
C LYS A 93 -8.57 0.72 -2.94
N GLU A 94 -9.14 1.28 -4.01
CA GLU A 94 -9.75 0.48 -5.07
C GLU A 94 -8.73 -0.40 -5.80
N ALA A 95 -7.52 0.10 -6.03
CA ALA A 95 -6.44 -0.69 -6.63
C ALA A 95 -6.03 -1.86 -5.73
N MET A 96 -5.90 -1.62 -4.43
CA MET A 96 -5.57 -2.66 -3.46
C MET A 96 -6.66 -3.74 -3.41
N LEU A 97 -7.93 -3.34 -3.31
CA LEU A 97 -9.07 -4.27 -3.31
C LEU A 97 -9.13 -5.10 -4.60
N LYS A 98 -8.89 -4.48 -5.74
CA LYS A 98 -8.83 -5.18 -7.03
C LYS A 98 -7.68 -6.18 -7.09
N LYS A 99 -6.49 -5.83 -6.61
CA LYS A 99 -5.37 -6.76 -6.49
C LYS A 99 -5.66 -7.92 -5.56
N ARG A 100 -6.28 -7.66 -4.42
CA ARG A 100 -6.69 -8.71 -3.47
C ARG A 100 -7.65 -9.70 -4.10
N GLN A 101 -8.63 -9.23 -4.85
CA GLN A 101 -9.53 -10.10 -5.60
C GLN A 101 -8.76 -10.99 -6.57
N ILE A 102 -7.88 -10.42 -7.38
CA ILE A 102 -7.15 -11.14 -8.44
C ILE A 102 -6.14 -12.15 -7.85
N PHE A 103 -5.42 -11.79 -6.79
CA PHE A 103 -4.30 -12.57 -6.29
C PHE A 103 -4.66 -13.55 -5.17
N TYR A 104 -5.68 -13.25 -4.37
CA TYR A 104 -6.03 -14.04 -3.18
C TYR A 104 -7.37 -14.76 -3.28
N LEU A 105 -8.31 -14.27 -4.06
CA LEU A 105 -9.67 -14.80 -4.13
C LEU A 105 -9.97 -15.52 -5.44
N ASP A 106 -9.58 -14.96 -6.58
CA ASP A 106 -9.75 -15.59 -7.87
C ASP A 106 -8.88 -16.85 -7.95
N LYS A 107 -9.50 -17.93 -8.41
CA LYS A 107 -8.85 -19.24 -8.51
C LYS A 107 -8.60 -19.59 -9.98
N ASP A 108 -7.49 -20.26 -10.23
CA ASP A 108 -7.16 -20.83 -11.52
C ASP A 108 -7.95 -22.12 -11.81
N ALA A 109 -7.66 -22.77 -12.94
CA ALA A 109 -8.31 -24.03 -13.33
C ALA A 109 -8.07 -25.19 -12.34
N SER A 110 -7.01 -25.13 -11.54
CA SER A 110 -6.71 -26.11 -10.48
C SER A 110 -7.40 -25.80 -9.15
N GLY A 111 -8.12 -24.67 -9.06
CA GLY A 111 -8.78 -24.23 -7.85
C GLY A 111 -7.86 -23.47 -6.87
N MET A 112 -6.67 -23.07 -7.32
CA MET A 112 -5.67 -22.38 -6.50
C MET A 112 -5.65 -20.87 -6.76
N PRO A 113 -5.57 -20.04 -5.71
CA PRO A 113 -5.28 -18.62 -5.85
C PRO A 113 -3.83 -18.41 -6.29
N LYS A 114 -3.49 -17.20 -6.74
CA LYS A 114 -2.11 -16.85 -7.13
C LYS A 114 -1.16 -16.75 -5.95
N VAL A 115 -1.65 -16.32 -4.78
CA VAL A 115 -0.89 -16.27 -3.53
C VAL A 115 -1.39 -17.35 -2.59
N TYR A 116 -0.48 -18.22 -2.16
CA TYR A 116 -0.75 -19.35 -1.28
C TYR A 116 0.46 -19.64 -0.39
N GLU A 117 0.25 -20.42 0.66
CA GLU A 117 1.27 -20.83 1.62
C GLU A 117 2.50 -21.48 0.93
N ASP A 118 3.69 -21.18 1.46
CA ASP A 118 5.00 -21.59 0.94
C ASP A 118 5.42 -20.97 -0.40
N ARG A 119 4.57 -20.17 -1.03
CA ARG A 119 4.97 -19.46 -2.26
C ARG A 119 5.92 -18.32 -1.95
N ILE A 120 6.99 -18.22 -2.75
CA ILE A 120 7.88 -17.05 -2.75
C ILE A 120 7.33 -16.02 -3.73
N VAL A 121 7.15 -14.80 -3.24
CA VAL A 121 6.59 -13.67 -4.00
C VAL A 121 7.39 -12.40 -3.74
N GLN A 122 7.25 -11.43 -4.65
CA GLN A 122 7.81 -10.11 -4.45
C GLN A 122 6.90 -9.26 -3.56
N ALA A 123 7.49 -8.63 -2.56
CA ALA A 123 6.84 -7.63 -1.71
C ALA A 123 7.47 -6.26 -1.91
N ARG A 124 6.70 -5.22 -1.69
CA ARG A 124 7.14 -3.84 -1.75
C ARG A 124 7.25 -3.28 -0.34
N VAL A 125 8.43 -2.74 0.00
CA VAL A 125 8.66 -2.10 1.31
C VAL A 125 8.00 -0.73 1.32
N ILE A 126 7.05 -0.51 2.21
CA ILE A 126 6.29 0.74 2.33
C ILE A 126 6.64 1.58 3.56
N ALA A 127 7.23 0.97 4.58
CA ALA A 127 7.77 1.67 5.74
C ALA A 127 8.84 0.83 6.43
N VAL A 128 9.83 1.47 7.03
CA VAL A 128 10.93 0.81 7.75
C VAL A 128 11.11 1.45 9.12
N ALA A 129 11.08 0.63 10.16
CA ALA A 129 11.44 0.99 11.52
C ALA A 129 12.60 0.10 12.01
N GLU A 130 13.18 0.41 13.16
CA GLU A 130 14.33 -0.31 13.70
C GLU A 130 14.17 -1.84 13.70
N LYS A 131 13.01 -2.33 14.16
CA LYS A 131 12.75 -3.76 14.36
C LYS A 131 11.67 -4.35 13.48
N VAL A 132 11.11 -3.57 12.57
CA VAL A 132 9.99 -4.00 11.73
C VAL A 132 10.01 -3.32 10.39
N VAL A 133 9.70 -4.08 9.35
CA VAL A 133 9.44 -3.59 8.00
C VAL A 133 7.97 -3.81 7.67
N ARG A 134 7.31 -2.76 7.20
CA ARG A 134 5.98 -2.89 6.59
C ARG A 134 6.14 -3.17 5.12
N ALA A 135 5.51 -4.21 4.65
CA ALA A 135 5.54 -4.61 3.25
C ALA A 135 4.13 -4.74 2.68
N GLU A 136 3.99 -4.48 1.40
CA GLU A 136 2.77 -4.71 0.64
C GLU A 136 2.97 -5.88 -0.31
N ILE A 137 2.09 -6.87 -0.21
CA ILE A 137 2.10 -8.09 -1.02
C ILE A 137 0.79 -8.14 -1.81
N PHE A 138 0.82 -7.71 -3.06
CA PHE A 138 -0.36 -7.68 -3.95
C PHE A 138 -1.61 -7.06 -3.32
N GLY A 139 -1.47 -5.84 -2.76
CA GLY A 139 -2.56 -5.10 -2.16
C GLY A 139 -2.83 -5.41 -0.68
N VAL A 140 -2.05 -6.26 -0.04
CA VAL A 140 -2.15 -6.57 1.39
C VAL A 140 -0.91 -6.08 2.12
N GLU A 141 -1.10 -5.25 3.14
CA GLU A 141 -0.03 -4.78 3.99
C GLU A 141 0.21 -5.78 5.14
N THR A 142 1.46 -6.08 5.41
CA THR A 142 1.89 -6.92 6.52
C THR A 142 3.14 -6.36 7.18
N SER A 143 3.35 -6.68 8.45
CA SER A 143 4.57 -6.35 9.19
C SER A 143 5.46 -7.58 9.29
N ILE A 144 6.73 -7.41 8.93
CA ILE A 144 7.75 -8.46 9.03
C ILE A 144 8.78 -7.98 10.04
N LEU A 145 9.05 -8.79 11.06
CA LEU A 145 10.05 -8.45 12.09
C LEU A 145 11.45 -8.54 11.50
N ALA A 146 12.36 -7.68 11.95
CA ALA A 146 13.74 -7.64 11.48
C ALA A 146 14.44 -8.99 11.63
N ARG A 147 14.15 -9.73 12.69
CA ARG A 147 14.68 -11.09 12.94
C ARG A 147 14.23 -12.12 11.90
N ASP A 148 13.09 -11.89 11.24
CA ASP A 148 12.50 -12.78 10.24
C ASP A 148 12.86 -12.33 8.80
N LEU A 149 13.71 -11.29 8.67
CA LEU A 149 14.16 -10.71 7.40
C LEU A 149 15.57 -11.17 6.99
N SER A 150 16.29 -11.85 7.87
CA SER A 150 17.66 -12.29 7.60
C SER A 150 18.06 -13.42 8.55
N PHE A 151 18.86 -14.38 8.04
CA PHE A 151 19.51 -15.41 8.86
C PHE A 151 20.59 -14.82 9.76
N ASP A 152 21.17 -13.67 9.40
CA ASP A 152 22.12 -12.95 10.23
C ASP A 152 21.40 -12.04 11.22
N TRP A 153 21.95 -11.93 12.42
CA TRP A 153 21.43 -10.98 13.40
C TRP A 153 21.46 -9.55 12.85
N MET A 154 20.30 -8.89 12.91
CA MET A 154 20.13 -7.52 12.43
C MET A 154 19.72 -6.63 13.60
N GLY A 155 20.55 -5.66 13.93
CA GLY A 155 20.28 -4.70 15.00
C GLY A 155 19.21 -3.68 14.62
N ASP A 156 19.27 -3.18 13.39
CA ASP A 156 18.39 -2.14 12.87
C ASP A 156 18.04 -2.43 11.40
N ALA A 157 16.76 -2.62 11.11
CA ALA A 157 16.29 -2.89 9.76
C ALA A 157 16.55 -1.72 8.79
N ARG A 158 16.66 -0.48 9.30
CA ARG A 158 16.94 0.72 8.50
C ARG A 158 18.33 0.72 7.86
N GLU A 159 19.25 -0.13 8.35
CA GLU A 159 20.56 -0.30 7.75
C GLU A 159 20.53 -1.09 6.44
N ARG A 160 19.53 -1.94 6.25
CA ARG A 160 19.43 -2.85 5.10
C ARG A 160 18.26 -2.60 4.18
N PHE A 161 17.18 -2.00 4.69
CA PHE A 161 15.94 -1.79 3.94
C PHE A 161 15.58 -0.32 3.84
N GLN A 162 15.06 0.05 2.69
CA GLN A 162 14.56 1.40 2.41
C GLN A 162 13.13 1.33 1.86
N VAL A 163 12.37 2.39 2.09
CA VAL A 163 11.05 2.56 1.47
C VAL A 163 11.17 2.52 -0.05
N GLY A 164 10.34 1.73 -0.68
CA GLY A 164 10.38 1.51 -2.13
C GLY A 164 11.17 0.28 -2.56
N ASP A 165 11.92 -0.37 -1.67
CA ASP A 165 12.62 -1.62 -1.99
C ASP A 165 11.63 -2.72 -2.39
N HIS A 166 12.07 -3.57 -3.30
CA HIS A 166 11.39 -4.82 -3.62
C HIS A 166 12.17 -5.97 -3.02
N ILE A 167 11.50 -6.77 -2.20
CA ILE A 167 12.08 -7.91 -1.52
C ILE A 167 11.33 -9.19 -1.86
N LEU A 168 12.00 -10.31 -1.85
CA LEU A 168 11.35 -11.63 -1.96
C LEU A 168 10.97 -12.10 -0.56
N VAL A 169 9.75 -12.58 -0.42
CA VAL A 169 9.21 -13.10 0.83
C VAL A 169 8.56 -14.45 0.58
N ARG A 170 8.62 -15.32 1.58
CA ARG A 170 7.86 -16.57 1.59
C ARG A 170 6.55 -16.35 2.34
N ILE A 171 5.47 -16.77 1.76
CA ILE A 171 4.14 -16.71 2.38
C ILE A 171 4.05 -17.82 3.43
N LEU A 172 3.82 -17.44 4.68
CA LEU A 172 3.65 -18.38 5.78
C LEU A 172 2.19 -18.80 5.97
N ASP A 173 1.28 -17.86 5.81
CA ASP A 173 -0.14 -18.06 6.05
C ASP A 173 -0.95 -17.02 5.28
N VAL A 174 -2.11 -17.44 4.77
CA VAL A 174 -3.08 -16.58 4.08
C VAL A 174 -4.48 -16.86 4.58
N ARG A 175 -5.17 -15.81 5.01
CA ARG A 175 -6.62 -15.83 5.24
C ARG A 175 -7.28 -14.82 4.31
N ALA A 176 -8.16 -15.28 3.44
CA ALA A 176 -8.85 -14.45 2.45
C ALA A 176 -10.34 -14.80 2.42
N ASP A 177 -11.15 -14.03 3.15
CA ASP A 177 -12.61 -14.20 3.21
C ASP A 177 -13.31 -13.31 2.19
N SER A 178 -12.84 -12.08 2.02
CA SER A 178 -13.32 -11.09 1.04
C SER A 178 -12.18 -10.14 0.69
N PRO A 179 -12.30 -9.29 -0.36
CA PRO A 179 -11.26 -8.31 -0.68
C PRO A 179 -10.90 -7.38 0.48
N GLU A 180 -11.87 -7.06 1.34
CA GLU A 180 -11.66 -6.21 2.51
C GLU A 180 -11.00 -6.96 3.67
N GLN A 181 -11.09 -8.29 3.68
CA GLN A 181 -10.64 -9.15 4.78
C GLN A 181 -9.60 -10.16 4.29
N VAL A 182 -8.43 -9.68 3.96
CA VAL A 182 -7.26 -10.50 3.60
C VAL A 182 -6.14 -10.25 4.58
N ILE A 183 -5.63 -11.31 5.18
CA ILE A 183 -4.50 -11.29 6.10
C ILE A 183 -3.41 -12.20 5.54
N VAL A 184 -2.18 -11.72 5.52
CA VAL A 184 -1.00 -12.46 5.05
C VAL A 184 0.10 -12.34 6.10
N HIS A 185 0.74 -13.46 6.41
CA HIS A 185 1.98 -13.49 7.16
C HIS A 185 3.10 -14.00 6.23
N ALA A 186 4.27 -13.40 6.33
CA ALA A 186 5.42 -13.72 5.49
C ALA A 186 6.73 -13.55 6.25
N ASP A 187 7.76 -14.26 5.79
CA ASP A 187 9.17 -14.10 6.21
C ASP A 187 10.07 -14.01 4.97
N VAL A 188 11.38 -13.92 5.18
CA VAL A 188 12.40 -13.94 4.12
C VAL A 188 13.18 -15.23 4.13
#